data_123267399756c35fae82bdab0ec62bdd
#
_entry.id   123267399756c35fae82bdab0ec62bdd
#
_cell.length_a   1.000
_cell.length_b   1.000
_cell.length_c   1.000
_cell.angle_alpha   90.00
_cell.angle_beta   90.00
_cell.angle_gamma   90.00
#
_symmetry.space_group_name_H-M   'P 1'
#
loop_
_entity.id
_entity.type
_entity.pdbx_description
1 polymer ?
#
loop_
_entity_poly.entity_id
_entity_poly.type
_entity_poly.pdbx_seq_one_letter_code
_entity_poly.pdbx_strand_id
1 'polypeptide(L)'
;VTTLDKNSNKNYRTYKKLAKSIVRSNELDEKDLVILEDGLKTKENLRQNLNQVLESSVKKSINKIILLNAKTVFISTAISQNGKLDMLTIITVNLKMIKEIVQRVGFRPSYAKLGKLSANVLATALISENLEGLNFTDVFPTSTANYLAELPLVKPIANSLLNGLSNALLTLRIGIVTRRYLFSDTKPS
;
A
#
# COMPACT_ATOMS: atom_id res chain seq x y z
N VAL A 1 -5.44 -11.79 4.28
CA VAL A 1 -6.43 -11.53 5.35
C VAL A 1 -7.65 -12.44 5.20
N THR A 2 -7.57 -13.41 4.30
CA THR A 2 -8.62 -14.35 3.89
C THR A 2 -9.04 -15.40 4.92
N THR A 3 -8.86 -15.19 6.22
CA THR A 3 -9.23 -16.20 7.23
C THR A 3 -9.90 -15.57 8.43
N LEU A 4 -10.79 -14.60 8.17
CA LEU A 4 -11.58 -13.97 9.22
C LEU A 4 -12.92 -14.72 9.40
N ASP A 5 -12.92 -16.04 9.28
CA ASP A 5 -14.11 -16.84 9.54
C ASP A 5 -14.40 -16.99 11.04
N LYS A 6 -15.69 -16.98 11.38
CA LYS A 6 -16.26 -16.58 12.67
C LYS A 6 -15.95 -17.49 13.89
N ASN A 7 -15.34 -18.68 13.75
CA ASN A 7 -15.52 -19.69 14.81
C ASN A 7 -14.32 -20.55 15.21
N SER A 8 -13.05 -20.10 15.12
CA SER A 8 -11.95 -20.96 15.53
C SER A 8 -10.95 -20.25 16.46
N ASN A 9 -10.54 -20.93 17.55
CA ASN A 9 -9.44 -20.57 18.42
C ASN A 9 -8.12 -20.31 17.66
N LYS A 10 -7.97 -20.91 16.48
CA LYS A 10 -6.85 -20.71 15.56
C LYS A 10 -6.86 -19.29 14.99
N ASN A 11 -8.02 -18.76 14.65
CA ASN A 11 -8.20 -17.41 14.12
C ASN A 11 -7.92 -16.35 15.18
N TYR A 12 -8.34 -16.57 16.43
CA TYR A 12 -8.05 -15.66 17.53
C TYR A 12 -6.54 -15.48 17.77
N ARG A 13 -5.76 -16.57 17.72
CA ARG A 13 -4.29 -16.49 17.85
C ARG A 13 -3.67 -15.66 16.74
N THR A 14 -4.21 -15.75 15.52
CA THR A 14 -3.76 -14.96 14.37
C THR A 14 -4.06 -13.47 14.56
N TYR A 15 -5.29 -13.13 14.98
CA TYR A 15 -5.69 -11.76 15.29
C TYR A 15 -4.84 -11.15 16.39
N LYS A 16 -4.62 -11.91 17.46
CA LYS A 16 -3.79 -11.46 18.58
C LYS A 16 -2.36 -11.17 18.16
N LYS A 17 -1.77 -12.03 17.30
CA LYS A 17 -0.43 -11.80 16.75
C LYS A 17 -0.39 -10.54 15.87
N LEU A 18 -1.39 -10.38 15.02
CA LEU A 18 -1.51 -9.23 14.12
C LEU A 18 -1.68 -7.94 14.92
N ALA A 19 -2.61 -7.89 15.86
CA ALA A 19 -2.84 -6.74 16.72
C ALA A 19 -1.57 -6.35 17.50
N LYS A 20 -0.88 -7.32 18.13
CA LYS A 20 0.39 -7.07 18.80
C LYS A 20 1.49 -6.56 17.87
N SER A 21 1.52 -7.02 16.61
CA SER A 21 2.50 -6.56 15.63
C SER A 21 2.23 -5.12 15.22
N ILE A 22 0.96 -4.74 15.06
CA ILE A 22 0.54 -3.39 14.72
C ILE A 22 0.83 -2.43 15.89
N VAL A 23 0.49 -2.79 17.14
CA VAL A 23 0.81 -1.99 18.33
C VAL A 23 2.33 -1.75 18.44
N ARG A 24 3.13 -2.78 18.19
CA ARG A 24 4.61 -2.65 18.26
C ARG A 24 5.22 -1.78 17.16
N SER A 25 4.51 -1.51 16.09
CA SER A 25 5.01 -0.62 15.03
C SER A 25 5.08 0.84 15.46
N ASN A 26 4.43 1.20 16.56
CA ASN A 26 4.37 2.54 17.17
C ASN A 26 3.95 3.65 16.20
N GLU A 27 3.09 3.31 15.23
CA GLU A 27 2.68 4.22 14.16
C GLU A 27 1.15 4.42 14.10
N LEU A 28 0.47 4.03 15.17
CA LEU A 28 -0.96 4.25 15.35
C LEU A 28 -1.23 5.62 15.96
N ASP A 29 -2.36 6.22 15.59
CA ASP A 29 -2.91 7.34 16.33
C ASP A 29 -3.27 6.87 17.76
N GLU A 30 -3.14 7.74 18.75
CA GLU A 30 -3.35 7.42 20.17
C GLU A 30 -4.71 6.77 20.44
N LYS A 31 -5.76 7.24 19.75
CA LYS A 31 -7.12 6.67 19.84
C LYS A 31 -7.17 5.21 19.37
N ASP A 32 -6.54 4.91 18.24
CA ASP A 32 -6.52 3.57 17.65
C ASP A 32 -5.62 2.61 18.46
N LEU A 33 -4.59 3.14 19.13
CA LEU A 33 -3.78 2.36 20.06
C LEU A 33 -4.63 1.87 21.24
N VAL A 34 -5.38 2.78 21.88
CA VAL A 34 -6.27 2.44 23.00
C VAL A 34 -7.32 1.41 22.58
N ILE A 35 -7.97 1.59 21.44
CA ILE A 35 -8.96 0.64 20.91
C ILE A 35 -8.36 -0.76 20.74
N LEU A 36 -7.14 -0.83 20.19
CA LEU A 36 -6.49 -2.11 19.91
C LEU A 36 -5.99 -2.80 21.18
N GLU A 37 -5.48 -2.03 22.14
CA GLU A 37 -5.08 -2.55 23.45
C GLU A 37 -6.27 -3.06 24.26
N ASP A 38 -7.41 -2.38 24.23
CA ASP A 38 -8.64 -2.85 24.84
C ASP A 38 -9.10 -4.17 24.19
N GLY A 39 -9.11 -4.24 22.87
CA GLY A 39 -9.42 -5.48 22.14
C GLY A 39 -8.46 -6.64 22.45
N LEU A 40 -7.23 -6.36 22.85
CA LEU A 40 -6.27 -7.40 23.28
C LEU A 40 -6.59 -7.95 24.67
N LYS A 41 -7.29 -7.19 25.53
CA LYS A 41 -7.74 -7.61 26.85
C LYS A 41 -9.02 -8.45 26.75
N THR A 42 -9.95 -8.07 25.90
CA THR A 42 -11.26 -8.70 25.70
C THR A 42 -11.28 -9.51 24.42
N LYS A 43 -11.49 -10.85 24.52
CA LYS A 43 -11.50 -11.73 23.34
C LYS A 43 -12.59 -11.39 22.34
N GLU A 44 -13.74 -10.94 22.82
CA GLU A 44 -14.96 -10.75 22.03
C GLU A 44 -14.85 -9.59 21.03
N ASN A 45 -14.14 -8.53 21.40
CA ASN A 45 -14.06 -7.30 20.59
C ASN A 45 -12.79 -7.21 19.74
N LEU A 46 -11.81 -8.10 19.93
CA LEU A 46 -10.52 -8.00 19.24
C LEU A 46 -10.62 -7.93 17.72
N ARG A 47 -11.52 -8.71 17.12
CA ARG A 47 -11.72 -8.70 15.67
C ARG A 47 -12.29 -7.38 15.19
N GLN A 48 -13.31 -6.88 15.88
CA GLN A 48 -13.97 -5.62 15.51
C GLN A 48 -13.01 -4.45 15.66
N ASN A 49 -12.31 -4.37 16.79
CA ASN A 49 -11.31 -3.34 17.06
C ASN A 49 -10.15 -3.39 16.06
N LEU A 50 -9.67 -4.59 15.73
CA LEU A 50 -8.63 -4.76 14.71
C LEU A 50 -9.10 -4.29 13.31
N ASN A 51 -10.32 -4.64 12.90
CA ASN A 51 -10.88 -4.17 11.63
C ASN A 51 -11.02 -2.65 11.61
N GLN A 52 -11.50 -2.05 12.68
CA GLN A 52 -11.60 -0.60 12.80
C GLN A 52 -10.25 0.08 12.63
N VAL A 53 -9.22 -0.38 13.34
CA VAL A 53 -7.85 0.18 13.26
C VAL A 53 -7.22 -0.06 11.89
N LEU A 54 -7.48 -1.21 11.25
CA LEU A 54 -7.00 -1.49 9.89
C LEU A 54 -7.60 -0.52 8.88
N GLU A 55 -8.89 -0.22 8.97
CA GLU A 55 -9.58 0.69 8.05
C GLU A 55 -9.28 2.17 8.33
N SER A 56 -8.93 2.54 9.55
CA SER A 56 -8.56 3.91 9.93
C SER A 56 -7.06 4.18 9.74
N SER A 57 -6.29 4.07 10.80
CA SER A 57 -4.87 4.46 10.86
C SER A 57 -3.99 3.65 9.93
N VAL A 58 -4.19 2.32 9.85
CA VAL A 58 -3.32 1.47 9.02
C VAL A 58 -3.51 1.77 7.54
N LYS A 59 -4.76 1.89 7.07
CA LYS A 59 -5.07 2.24 5.68
C LYS A 59 -4.53 3.62 5.30
N LYS A 60 -4.69 4.61 6.19
CA LYS A 60 -4.14 5.96 6.02
C LYS A 60 -2.61 5.95 5.92
N SER A 61 -1.95 5.18 6.79
CA SER A 61 -0.49 5.02 6.75
C SER A 61 -0.02 4.33 5.47
N ILE A 62 -0.73 3.30 4.99
CA ILE A 62 -0.44 2.64 3.71
C ILE A 62 -0.57 3.62 2.55
N ASN A 63 -1.61 4.45 2.51
CA ASN A 63 -1.78 5.46 1.47
C ASN A 63 -0.60 6.44 1.45
N LYS A 64 -0.11 6.85 2.63
CA LYS A 64 1.09 7.70 2.75
C LYS A 64 2.33 7.00 2.19
N ILE A 65 2.54 5.71 2.49
CA ILE A 65 3.64 4.91 1.92
C ILE A 65 3.56 4.90 0.39
N ILE A 66 2.38 4.61 -0.17
CA ILE A 66 2.16 4.56 -1.61
C ILE A 66 2.51 5.91 -2.25
N LEU A 67 1.98 7.00 -1.70
CA LEU A 67 2.20 8.36 -2.24
C LEU A 67 3.69 8.76 -2.18
N LEU A 68 4.37 8.49 -1.09
CA LEU A 68 5.81 8.80 -0.93
C LEU A 68 6.66 8.03 -1.94
N ASN A 69 6.39 6.74 -2.15
CA ASN A 69 7.13 5.94 -3.11
C ASN A 69 6.83 6.35 -4.56
N ALA A 70 5.58 6.70 -4.88
CA ALA A 70 5.23 7.25 -6.20
C ALA A 70 5.92 8.59 -6.47
N LYS A 71 5.97 9.47 -5.47
CA LYS A 71 6.73 10.73 -5.56
C LYS A 71 8.22 10.48 -5.78
N THR A 72 8.81 9.51 -5.09
CA THR A 72 10.22 9.13 -5.27
C THR A 72 10.47 8.68 -6.71
N VAL A 73 9.62 7.80 -7.24
CA VAL A 73 9.74 7.31 -8.63
C VAL A 73 9.58 8.48 -9.62
N PHE A 74 8.57 9.33 -9.42
CA PHE A 74 8.36 10.52 -10.26
C PHE A 74 9.64 11.36 -10.36
N ILE A 75 10.18 11.77 -9.22
CA ILE A 75 11.36 12.65 -9.19
C ILE A 75 12.57 11.95 -9.81
N SER A 76 12.82 10.70 -9.44
CA SER A 76 13.99 9.95 -9.92
C SER A 76 13.95 9.75 -11.44
N THR A 77 12.79 9.39 -12.00
CA THR A 77 12.66 9.10 -13.44
C THR A 77 12.42 10.34 -14.29
N ALA A 78 11.90 11.43 -13.73
CA ALA A 78 11.80 12.71 -14.42
C ALA A 78 13.17 13.38 -14.62
N ILE A 79 14.12 13.14 -13.74
CA ILE A 79 15.49 13.70 -13.83
C ILE A 79 16.41 12.79 -14.64
N SER A 80 16.15 11.48 -14.62
CA SER A 80 16.98 10.48 -15.29
C SER A 80 16.80 10.57 -16.82
N GLN A 81 17.90 10.45 -17.53
CA GLN A 81 17.91 10.33 -18.98
C GLN A 81 18.26 8.91 -19.44
N ASN A 82 18.27 7.94 -18.51
CA ASN A 82 18.69 6.58 -18.75
C ASN A 82 17.59 5.58 -18.40
N GLY A 83 16.87 5.09 -19.41
CA GLY A 83 15.75 4.16 -19.23
C GLY A 83 16.10 2.85 -18.50
N LYS A 84 17.35 2.38 -18.54
CA LYS A 84 17.78 1.20 -17.78
C LYS A 84 17.86 1.50 -16.28
N LEU A 85 18.37 2.67 -15.91
CA LEU A 85 18.40 3.12 -14.52
C LEU A 85 16.99 3.39 -14.01
N ASP A 86 16.11 3.93 -14.85
CA ASP A 86 14.70 4.14 -14.50
C ASP A 86 14.01 2.82 -14.17
N MET A 87 14.19 1.81 -15.01
CA MET A 87 13.62 0.48 -14.78
C MET A 87 14.11 -0.14 -13.46
N LEU A 88 15.41 -0.06 -13.17
CA LEU A 88 15.96 -0.56 -11.90
C LEU A 88 15.40 0.21 -10.71
N THR A 89 15.27 1.52 -10.82
CA THR A 89 14.68 2.38 -9.78
C THR A 89 13.23 1.99 -9.53
N ILE A 90 12.42 1.86 -10.59
CA ILE A 90 11.01 1.47 -10.48
C ILE A 90 10.88 0.12 -9.79
N ILE A 91 11.62 -0.88 -10.21
CA ILE A 91 11.56 -2.23 -9.61
C ILE A 91 11.96 -2.16 -8.13
N THR A 92 13.08 -1.54 -7.81
CA THR A 92 13.61 -1.47 -6.44
C THR A 92 12.65 -0.73 -5.50
N VAL A 93 12.15 0.43 -5.91
CA VAL A 93 11.21 1.22 -5.10
C VAL A 93 9.90 0.48 -4.91
N ASN A 94 9.36 -0.17 -5.94
CA ASN A 94 8.12 -0.90 -5.82
C ASN A 94 8.24 -2.16 -4.95
N LEU A 95 9.33 -2.91 -5.04
CA LEU A 95 9.58 -4.06 -4.15
C LEU A 95 9.71 -3.62 -2.69
N LYS A 96 10.41 -2.50 -2.44
CA LYS A 96 10.51 -1.88 -1.12
C LYS A 96 9.13 -1.45 -0.60
N MET A 97 8.35 -0.75 -1.42
CA MET A 97 7.00 -0.31 -1.10
C MET A 97 6.08 -1.47 -0.74
N ILE A 98 6.05 -2.55 -1.54
CA ILE A 98 5.25 -3.76 -1.25
C ILE A 98 5.63 -4.34 0.11
N LYS A 99 6.94 -4.45 0.40
CA LYS A 99 7.43 -4.92 1.71
C LYS A 99 6.95 -4.02 2.85
N GLU A 100 7.07 -2.72 2.71
CA GLU A 100 6.63 -1.74 3.72
C GLU A 100 5.12 -1.84 3.98
N ILE A 101 4.30 -1.94 2.94
CA ILE A 101 2.85 -2.11 3.06
C ILE A 101 2.51 -3.40 3.81
N VAL A 102 3.16 -4.52 3.47
CA VAL A 102 2.95 -5.81 4.14
C VAL A 102 3.31 -5.75 5.62
N GLN A 103 4.43 -5.08 5.94
CA GLN A 103 4.87 -4.90 7.32
C GLN A 103 3.94 -3.96 8.09
N ARG A 104 3.38 -2.94 7.43
CA ARG A 104 2.42 -2.00 8.03
C ARG A 104 1.14 -2.69 8.49
N VAL A 105 0.66 -3.68 7.76
CA VAL A 105 -0.46 -4.53 8.17
C VAL A 105 -0.08 -5.50 9.30
N GLY A 106 1.19 -5.54 9.71
CA GLY A 106 1.68 -6.40 10.79
C GLY A 106 2.18 -7.78 10.35
N PHE A 107 2.26 -8.04 9.04
CA PHE A 107 2.83 -9.28 8.53
C PHE A 107 4.35 -9.21 8.42
N ARG A 108 5.01 -10.36 8.67
CA ARG A 108 6.45 -10.55 8.47
C ARG A 108 6.67 -11.77 7.58
N PRO A 109 6.45 -11.63 6.26
CA PRO A 109 6.62 -12.74 5.34
C PRO A 109 8.09 -13.12 5.20
N SER A 110 8.36 -14.41 4.93
CA SER A 110 9.68 -14.83 4.46
C SER A 110 9.95 -14.22 3.07
N TYR A 111 11.22 -14.12 2.68
CA TYR A 111 11.60 -13.58 1.36
C TYR A 111 10.91 -14.30 0.19
N ALA A 112 10.77 -15.64 0.26
CA ALA A 112 10.08 -16.41 -0.75
C ALA A 112 8.59 -16.03 -0.87
N LYS A 113 7.89 -15.87 0.25
CA LYS A 113 6.48 -15.43 0.27
C LYS A 113 6.33 -13.99 -0.21
N LEU A 114 7.26 -13.12 0.16
CA LEU A 114 7.27 -11.74 -0.31
C LEU A 114 7.51 -11.67 -1.83
N GLY A 115 8.46 -12.45 -2.34
CA GLY A 115 8.73 -12.55 -3.79
C GLY A 115 7.52 -13.02 -4.58
N LYS A 116 6.83 -14.07 -4.11
CA LYS A 116 5.59 -14.56 -4.74
C LYS A 116 4.48 -13.51 -4.73
N LEU A 117 4.29 -12.83 -3.60
CA LEU A 117 3.31 -11.74 -3.50
C LEU A 117 3.67 -10.60 -4.46
N SER A 118 4.93 -10.18 -4.48
CA SER A 118 5.39 -9.11 -5.37
C SER A 118 5.18 -9.46 -6.83
N ALA A 119 5.51 -10.69 -7.25
CA ALA A 119 5.29 -11.15 -8.61
C ALA A 119 3.79 -11.12 -8.98
N ASN A 120 2.91 -11.60 -8.11
CA ASN A 120 1.47 -11.58 -8.35
C ASN A 120 0.92 -10.14 -8.43
N VAL A 121 1.35 -9.26 -7.53
CA VAL A 121 0.95 -7.85 -7.53
C VAL A 121 1.41 -7.14 -8.79
N LEU A 122 2.67 -7.32 -9.18
CA LEU A 122 3.23 -6.73 -10.39
C LEU A 122 2.50 -7.24 -11.65
N ALA A 123 2.28 -8.55 -11.75
CA ALA A 123 1.52 -9.13 -12.85
C ALA A 123 0.11 -8.54 -12.92
N THR A 124 -0.61 -8.49 -11.80
CA THR A 124 -1.95 -7.90 -11.74
C THR A 124 -1.93 -6.42 -12.11
N ALA A 125 -0.97 -5.66 -11.60
CA ALA A 125 -0.87 -4.23 -11.89
C ALA A 125 -0.53 -3.93 -13.37
N LEU A 126 0.21 -4.80 -14.03
CA LEU A 126 0.57 -4.64 -15.45
C LEU A 126 -0.54 -5.11 -16.39
N ILE A 127 -1.23 -6.21 -16.07
CA ILE A 127 -2.22 -6.86 -16.96
C ILE A 127 -3.59 -6.16 -16.88
N SER A 128 -3.96 -5.59 -15.72
CA SER A 128 -5.28 -4.97 -15.59
C SER A 128 -5.40 -3.74 -16.48
N GLU A 129 -6.09 -3.83 -17.58
CA GLU A 129 -6.39 -2.70 -18.47
C GLU A 129 -7.37 -1.70 -17.85
N ASN A 130 -8.23 -2.15 -16.94
CA ASN A 130 -9.27 -1.32 -16.34
C ASN A 130 -8.74 -0.53 -15.14
N LEU A 131 -8.41 0.74 -15.36
CA LEU A 131 -8.15 1.73 -14.31
C LEU A 131 -9.41 2.12 -13.53
N GLU A 132 -10.60 1.86 -14.07
CA GLU A 132 -11.88 2.30 -13.54
C GLU A 132 -12.20 1.78 -12.13
N GLY A 133 -11.63 0.66 -11.75
CA GLY A 133 -11.78 0.12 -10.39
C GLY A 133 -10.73 0.59 -9.38
N LEU A 134 -9.77 1.43 -9.78
CA LEU A 134 -8.74 1.96 -8.89
C LEU A 134 -9.14 3.34 -8.40
N ASN A 135 -9.63 3.44 -7.18
CA ASN A 135 -9.91 4.73 -6.55
C ASN A 135 -8.59 5.43 -6.22
N PHE A 136 -8.04 6.17 -7.18
CA PHE A 136 -6.86 7.02 -6.96
C PHE A 136 -7.14 8.13 -5.95
N THR A 137 -8.40 8.58 -5.86
CA THR A 137 -8.85 9.61 -4.92
C THR A 137 -8.61 9.23 -3.46
N ASP A 138 -8.58 7.94 -3.12
CA ASP A 138 -8.25 7.47 -1.76
C ASP A 138 -6.79 7.73 -1.38
N VAL A 139 -5.92 7.88 -2.36
CA VAL A 139 -4.46 8.04 -2.17
C VAL A 139 -4.06 9.51 -2.27
N PHE A 140 -4.75 10.29 -3.12
CA PHE A 140 -4.48 11.71 -3.30
C PHE A 140 -5.33 12.55 -2.35
N PRO A 141 -4.74 13.44 -1.54
CA PRO A 141 -5.48 14.55 -0.97
C PRO A 141 -6.06 15.40 -2.10
N THR A 142 -7.29 15.90 -1.94
CA THR A 142 -8.02 16.70 -2.94
C THR A 142 -7.23 17.93 -3.43
N SER A 143 -6.30 18.42 -2.59
CA SER A 143 -5.38 19.51 -2.93
C SER A 143 -4.32 19.16 -3.97
N THR A 144 -3.98 17.88 -4.12
CA THR A 144 -2.87 17.45 -5.01
C THR A 144 -3.28 17.40 -6.48
N ALA A 145 -4.56 17.19 -6.76
CA ALA A 145 -5.09 17.21 -8.13
C ALA A 145 -4.91 18.59 -8.79
N ASN A 146 -5.01 19.68 -8.01
CA ASN A 146 -4.81 21.03 -8.49
C ASN A 146 -3.36 21.34 -8.86
N TYR A 147 -2.39 20.77 -8.14
CA TYR A 147 -0.96 20.95 -8.45
C TYR A 147 -0.53 20.28 -9.75
N LEU A 148 -1.18 19.18 -10.15
CA LEU A 148 -0.88 18.51 -11.42
C LEU A 148 -1.47 19.28 -12.62
N ALA A 149 -2.56 20.02 -12.42
CA ALA A 149 -3.19 20.84 -13.44
C ALA A 149 -2.42 22.14 -13.72
N GLU A 150 -1.61 22.63 -12.78
CA GLU A 150 -0.90 23.90 -12.85
C GLU A 150 0.56 23.81 -13.33
N LEU A 151 1.07 22.59 -13.67
CA LEU A 151 2.43 22.44 -14.17
C LEU A 151 2.58 23.08 -15.57
N PRO A 152 3.37 24.14 -15.73
CA PRO A 152 3.60 24.76 -17.04
C PRO A 152 4.37 23.77 -17.92
N LEU A 153 3.73 23.35 -19.01
CA LEU A 153 4.31 22.45 -20.01
C LEU A 153 5.37 23.16 -20.84
N VAL A 154 6.59 23.19 -20.37
CA VAL A 154 7.74 23.68 -21.15
C VAL A 154 8.27 22.52 -22.01
N LYS A 155 8.20 22.67 -23.33
CA LYS A 155 8.44 21.62 -24.35
C LYS A 155 9.68 20.71 -24.16
N PRO A 156 10.89 21.15 -23.77
CA PRO A 156 12.01 20.22 -23.59
C PRO A 156 11.92 19.38 -22.32
N ILE A 157 11.17 19.83 -21.32
CA ILE A 157 10.98 19.14 -20.04
C ILE A 157 9.76 18.20 -20.10
N ALA A 158 8.86 18.42 -21.08
CA ALA A 158 7.61 17.69 -21.19
C ALA A 158 7.80 16.17 -21.26
N ASN A 159 8.74 15.66 -22.05
CA ASN A 159 8.97 14.22 -22.18
C ASN A 159 9.50 13.59 -20.88
N SER A 160 10.40 14.27 -20.18
CA SER A 160 10.94 13.82 -18.89
C SER A 160 9.85 13.83 -17.80
N LEU A 161 9.00 14.86 -17.79
CA LEU A 161 7.86 14.93 -16.87
C LEU A 161 6.80 13.86 -17.18
N LEU A 162 6.51 13.60 -18.47
CA LEU A 162 5.58 12.55 -18.88
C LEU A 162 6.09 11.16 -18.50
N ASN A 163 7.39 10.87 -18.66
CA ASN A 163 8.00 9.63 -18.21
C ASN A 163 7.92 9.48 -16.69
N GLY A 164 8.27 10.54 -15.96
CA GLY A 164 8.14 10.57 -14.50
C GLY A 164 6.71 10.31 -14.05
N LEU A 165 5.73 10.98 -14.68
CA LEU A 165 4.31 10.81 -14.36
C LEU A 165 3.82 9.39 -14.64
N SER A 166 4.13 8.82 -15.80
CA SER A 166 3.75 7.46 -16.17
C SER A 166 4.29 6.43 -15.18
N ASN A 167 5.56 6.56 -14.79
CA ASN A 167 6.21 5.69 -13.83
C ASN A 167 5.64 5.85 -12.41
N ALA A 168 5.28 7.07 -12.02
CA ALA A 168 4.61 7.33 -10.75
C ALA A 168 3.20 6.72 -10.72
N LEU A 169 2.43 6.85 -11.80
CA LEU A 169 1.11 6.23 -11.93
C LEU A 169 1.18 4.70 -11.85
N LEU A 170 2.17 4.08 -12.48
CA LEU A 170 2.43 2.65 -12.33
C LEU A 170 2.73 2.28 -10.86
N THR A 171 3.54 3.07 -10.17
CA THR A 171 3.86 2.85 -8.75
C THR A 171 2.63 2.99 -7.86
N LEU A 172 1.79 4.01 -8.09
CA LEU A 172 0.50 4.17 -7.41
C LEU A 172 -0.38 2.94 -7.62
N ARG A 173 -0.49 2.45 -8.84
CA ARG A 173 -1.27 1.27 -9.19
C ARG A 173 -0.77 0.03 -8.46
N ILE A 174 0.54 -0.23 -8.45
CA ILE A 174 1.15 -1.34 -7.72
C ILE A 174 0.82 -1.24 -6.22
N GLY A 175 0.94 -0.06 -5.63
CA GLY A 175 0.61 0.17 -4.24
C GLY A 175 -0.86 -0.09 -3.91
N ILE A 176 -1.78 0.41 -4.73
CA ILE A 176 -3.23 0.19 -4.57
C ILE A 176 -3.58 -1.30 -4.72
N VAL A 177 -3.01 -1.99 -5.71
CA VAL A 177 -3.21 -3.43 -5.90
C VAL A 177 -2.67 -4.20 -4.68
N THR A 178 -1.49 -3.84 -4.16
CA THR A 178 -0.93 -4.43 -2.95
C THR A 178 -1.88 -4.26 -1.76
N ARG A 179 -2.39 -3.03 -1.56
CA ARG A 179 -3.37 -2.73 -0.52
C ARG A 179 -4.62 -3.61 -0.68
N ARG A 180 -5.18 -3.71 -1.87
CA ARG A 180 -6.35 -4.55 -2.15
C ARG A 180 -6.09 -6.02 -1.83
N TYR A 181 -4.96 -6.57 -2.23
CA TYR A 181 -4.58 -7.96 -1.90
C TYR A 181 -4.55 -8.24 -0.40
N LEU A 182 -4.21 -7.24 0.41
CA LEU A 182 -4.11 -7.41 1.87
C LEU A 182 -5.46 -7.20 2.58
N PHE A 183 -6.36 -6.40 2.00
CA PHE A 183 -7.64 -6.03 2.62
C PHE A 183 -8.85 -6.70 1.97
N SER A 184 -8.72 -7.35 0.80
CA SER A 184 -9.85 -8.01 0.17
C SER A 184 -10.16 -9.35 0.85
N ASP A 185 -11.43 -9.56 1.18
CA ASP A 185 -11.95 -10.84 1.67
C ASP A 185 -12.18 -11.85 0.54
N THR A 186 -12.05 -11.44 -0.70
CA THR A 186 -12.27 -12.26 -1.89
C THR A 186 -10.95 -12.69 -2.50
N LYS A 187 -10.74 -14.01 -2.63
CA LYS A 187 -9.73 -14.55 -3.54
C LYS A 187 -10.04 -14.01 -4.94
N PRO A 188 -9.06 -13.50 -5.68
CA PRO A 188 -9.26 -13.31 -7.10
C PRO A 188 -9.56 -14.68 -7.71
N SER A 189 -10.72 -14.78 -8.33
CA SER A 189 -11.12 -15.91 -9.19
C SER A 189 -10.21 -16.03 -10.38
#